data_e9e41b57ccaa7d0ecfe46dda1b8ae4b8
#
_entry.id   e9e41b57ccaa7d0ecfe46dda1b8ae4b8
#
_cell.length_a   1.000
_cell.length_b   1.000
_cell.length_c   1.000
_cell.angle_alpha   90.00
_cell.angle_beta   90.00
_cell.angle_gamma   90.00
#
_symmetry.space_group_name_H-M   'P 1'
#
loop_
_entity.id
_entity.type
_entity.pdbx_description
1 polymer ?
#
loop_
_entity_poly.entity_id
_entity_poly.type
_entity_poly.pdbx_seq_one_letter_code
_entity_poly.pdbx_strand_id
1 'polypeptide(L)'
;MLRFAGLAMLAAVSVAEAQVVTECGWVGTPANILEPWDRFSRTFANGAIRVAQLDTGGEPVCCAQHLLVLAPSGNGSDGPVYRQCLVVSAQPGQGFYEVDVARIAASYDPARGLLLSVPVGHWHQGIETGQPPIWEPMFVLINQATGAVTAE
;
A
#
# COMPACT_ATOMS: atom_id res chain seq x y z
N MET A 1 43.40 -13.49 -39.12
CA MET A 1 43.30 -13.10 -37.71
C MET A 1 41.94 -12.43 -37.51
N LEU A 2 40.92 -13.18 -37.04
CA LEU A 2 39.57 -12.68 -36.82
C LEU A 2 39.47 -12.24 -35.37
N ARG A 3 39.18 -10.96 -35.10
CA ARG A 3 38.92 -10.43 -33.75
C ARG A 3 37.43 -10.46 -33.52
N PHE A 4 36.97 -11.32 -32.60
CA PHE A 4 35.61 -11.29 -32.07
C PHE A 4 35.55 -10.21 -31.01
N ALA A 5 34.78 -9.15 -31.27
CA ALA A 5 34.39 -8.17 -30.26
C ALA A 5 33.16 -8.71 -29.55
N GLY A 6 33.34 -9.13 -28.29
CA GLY A 6 32.25 -9.54 -27.44
C GLY A 6 31.48 -8.30 -26.96
N LEU A 7 30.19 -8.22 -27.32
CA LEU A 7 29.25 -7.20 -26.82
C LEU A 7 28.75 -7.64 -25.47
N ALA A 8 29.18 -7.00 -24.38
CA ALA A 8 28.65 -7.22 -23.04
C ALA A 8 27.30 -6.50 -22.91
N MET A 9 26.22 -7.25 -22.81
CA MET A 9 24.88 -6.73 -22.51
C MET A 9 24.78 -6.48 -21.02
N LEU A 10 24.79 -5.21 -20.60
CA LEU A 10 24.42 -4.84 -19.21
C LEU A 10 22.92 -4.99 -19.06
N ALA A 11 22.49 -5.97 -18.28
CA ALA A 11 21.11 -6.07 -17.81
C ALA A 11 20.89 -4.99 -16.73
N ALA A 12 20.03 -4.02 -17.01
CA ALA A 12 19.57 -3.08 -16.01
C ALA A 12 18.65 -3.83 -15.02
N VAL A 13 19.09 -4.01 -13.80
CA VAL A 13 18.26 -4.53 -12.70
C VAL A 13 17.42 -3.38 -12.22
N SER A 14 16.12 -3.40 -12.53
CA SER A 14 15.14 -2.49 -11.92
C SER A 14 15.01 -2.87 -10.45
N VAL A 15 15.47 -2.01 -9.56
CA VAL A 15 15.18 -2.14 -8.11
C VAL A 15 13.74 -1.68 -7.94
N ALA A 16 12.83 -2.62 -7.67
CA ALA A 16 11.49 -2.26 -7.21
C ALA A 16 11.64 -1.62 -5.83
N GLU A 17 11.23 -0.37 -5.69
CA GLU A 17 11.17 0.29 -4.38
C GLU A 17 10.03 -0.36 -3.60
N ALA A 18 10.37 -1.04 -2.50
CA ALA A 18 9.38 -1.62 -1.60
C ALA A 18 8.64 -0.49 -0.87
N GLN A 19 7.31 -0.56 -0.83
CA GLN A 19 6.47 0.35 -0.08
C GLN A 19 6.76 0.23 1.42
N VAL A 20 6.53 1.32 2.14
CA VAL A 20 6.82 1.39 3.57
C VAL A 20 5.54 1.13 4.37
N VAL A 21 5.61 0.19 5.32
CA VAL A 21 4.56 -0.07 6.31
C VAL A 21 5.03 0.47 7.66
N THR A 22 4.26 1.39 8.24
CA THR A 22 4.56 2.01 9.53
C THR A 22 3.36 1.97 10.45
N GLU A 23 3.56 2.18 11.76
CA GLU A 23 2.46 2.44 12.67
C GLU A 23 1.71 3.73 12.30
N CYS A 24 0.43 3.81 12.67
CA CYS A 24 -0.46 4.87 12.22
C CYS A 24 0.04 6.29 12.47
N GLY A 25 0.56 6.58 13.64
CA GLY A 25 0.99 7.93 13.98
C GLY A 25 -0.06 8.99 13.63
N TRP A 26 0.40 10.19 13.24
CA TRP A 26 -0.48 11.28 12.84
C TRP A 26 -1.13 11.08 11.46
N VAL A 27 -0.51 10.31 10.57
CA VAL A 27 -1.05 10.01 9.23
C VAL A 27 -2.32 9.17 9.34
N GLY A 28 -2.31 8.14 10.20
CA GLY A 28 -3.42 7.19 10.38
C GLY A 28 -4.55 7.68 11.27
N THR A 29 -4.68 8.99 11.50
CA THR A 29 -5.79 9.54 12.29
C THR A 29 -7.12 9.44 11.53
N PRO A 30 -8.26 9.27 12.23
CA PRO A 30 -9.58 9.26 11.60
C PRO A 30 -9.89 10.54 10.80
N ALA A 31 -9.27 11.68 11.16
CA ALA A 31 -9.47 12.96 10.46
C ALA A 31 -8.91 12.94 9.03
N ASN A 32 -7.98 12.04 8.73
CA ASN A 32 -7.38 11.89 7.41
C ASN A 32 -8.11 10.87 6.52
N ILE A 33 -9.11 10.14 7.05
CA ILE A 33 -9.92 9.25 6.23
C ILE A 33 -10.80 10.08 5.30
N LEU A 34 -10.75 9.81 3.99
CA LEU A 34 -11.59 10.51 3.02
C LEU A 34 -13.08 10.24 3.27
N GLU A 35 -13.88 11.26 3.05
CA GLU A 35 -15.34 11.19 3.17
C GLU A 35 -16.02 11.06 1.79
N PRO A 36 -17.14 10.36 1.70
CA PRO A 36 -17.81 9.58 2.75
C PRO A 36 -17.09 8.24 3.02
N TRP A 37 -17.02 7.85 4.28
CA TRP A 37 -16.22 6.70 4.73
C TRP A 37 -16.62 5.37 4.08
N ASP A 38 -17.88 5.16 3.78
CA ASP A 38 -18.37 3.96 3.10
C ASP A 38 -17.82 3.81 1.68
N ARG A 39 -17.50 4.93 1.02
CA ARG A 39 -16.90 4.95 -0.31
C ARG A 39 -15.39 4.71 -0.27
N PHE A 40 -14.72 5.26 0.75
CA PHE A 40 -13.26 5.28 0.87
C PHE A 40 -12.72 4.28 1.89
N SER A 41 -13.53 3.30 2.28
CA SER A 41 -13.09 2.19 3.13
C SER A 41 -13.67 0.86 2.68
N ARG A 42 -12.98 -0.23 3.01
CA ARG A 42 -13.44 -1.61 2.77
C ARG A 42 -13.08 -2.52 3.93
N THR A 43 -13.86 -3.58 4.07
CA THR A 43 -13.62 -4.62 5.08
C THR A 43 -13.44 -5.98 4.43
N PHE A 44 -12.57 -6.80 5.02
CA PHE A 44 -12.25 -8.15 4.60
C PHE A 44 -12.25 -9.10 5.80
N ALA A 45 -12.21 -10.41 5.55
CA ALA A 45 -12.14 -11.43 6.59
C ALA A 45 -13.21 -11.26 7.68
N ASN A 46 -14.49 -11.11 7.25
CA ASN A 46 -15.65 -10.90 8.13
C ASN A 46 -15.50 -9.69 9.08
N GLY A 47 -14.85 -8.61 8.61
CA GLY A 47 -14.64 -7.38 9.37
C GLY A 47 -13.37 -7.37 10.25
N ALA A 48 -12.60 -8.46 10.28
CA ALA A 48 -11.34 -8.51 11.02
C ALA A 48 -10.29 -7.56 10.45
N ILE A 49 -10.28 -7.39 9.14
CA ILE A 49 -9.37 -6.46 8.44
C ILE A 49 -10.21 -5.34 7.85
N ARG A 50 -9.75 -4.11 8.07
CA ARG A 50 -10.32 -2.90 7.47
C ARG A 50 -9.22 -2.10 6.82
N VAL A 51 -9.52 -1.54 5.65
CA VAL A 51 -8.62 -0.61 4.95
C VAL A 51 -9.39 0.67 4.64
N ALA A 52 -8.67 1.78 4.62
CA ALA A 52 -9.25 3.07 4.22
C ALA A 52 -8.22 3.91 3.47
N GLN A 53 -8.72 4.74 2.58
CA GLN A 53 -7.94 5.74 1.89
C GLN A 53 -7.75 6.94 2.81
N LEU A 54 -6.50 7.34 3.02
CA LEU A 54 -6.12 8.51 3.79
C LEU A 54 -5.65 9.62 2.86
N ASP A 55 -5.90 10.87 3.26
CA ASP A 55 -5.32 12.06 2.66
C ASP A 55 -4.84 12.99 3.78
N THR A 56 -3.57 13.34 3.77
CA THR A 56 -2.96 14.21 4.78
C THR A 56 -3.13 15.70 4.50
N GLY A 57 -3.99 16.06 3.53
CA GLY A 57 -4.36 17.45 3.26
C GLY A 57 -3.37 18.20 2.37
N GLY A 58 -2.64 17.50 1.50
CA GLY A 58 -1.81 18.13 0.48
C GLY A 58 -0.35 18.38 0.88
N GLU A 59 0.10 17.82 1.98
CA GLU A 59 1.52 17.85 2.35
C GLU A 59 2.09 16.41 2.44
N PRO A 60 3.09 16.09 1.63
CA PRO A 60 3.67 16.90 0.55
C PRO A 60 2.69 17.18 -0.59
N VAL A 61 2.85 18.28 -1.30
CA VAL A 61 1.96 18.79 -2.37
C VAL A 61 1.63 17.72 -3.43
N CYS A 62 2.58 16.88 -3.75
CA CYS A 62 2.32 15.61 -4.40
C CYS A 62 2.30 14.51 -3.34
N CYS A 63 1.39 13.56 -3.51
CA CYS A 63 1.56 12.27 -2.91
C CYS A 63 1.25 12.26 -1.41
N ALA A 64 0.09 12.82 -1.08
CA ALA A 64 -0.44 12.90 0.28
C ALA A 64 -1.39 11.74 0.63
N GLN A 65 -1.65 10.80 -0.31
CA GLN A 65 -2.57 9.71 -0.07
C GLN A 65 -1.84 8.45 0.40
N HIS A 66 -2.44 7.77 1.38
CA HIS A 66 -1.90 6.56 1.99
C HIS A 66 -3.00 5.52 2.15
N LEU A 67 -2.62 4.26 2.39
CA LEU A 67 -3.55 3.21 2.75
C LEU A 67 -3.48 2.95 4.26
N LEU A 68 -4.60 3.15 4.96
CA LEU A 68 -4.79 2.67 6.33
C LEU A 68 -5.07 1.18 6.32
N VAL A 69 -4.44 0.42 7.20
CA VAL A 69 -4.71 -0.99 7.44
C VAL A 69 -4.95 -1.22 8.94
N LEU A 70 -6.16 -1.65 9.28
CA LEU A 70 -6.51 -2.13 10.62
C LEU A 70 -6.61 -3.65 10.54
N ALA A 71 -5.74 -4.36 11.23
CA ALA A 71 -5.66 -5.82 11.19
C ALA A 71 -5.43 -6.39 12.60
N PRO A 72 -5.72 -7.70 12.84
CA PRO A 72 -5.33 -8.33 14.10
C PRO A 72 -3.82 -8.28 14.29
N SER A 73 -3.38 -8.10 15.54
CA SER A 73 -1.96 -8.09 15.90
C SER A 73 -1.31 -9.49 15.93
N GLY A 74 -2.05 -10.50 15.51
CA GLY A 74 -1.65 -11.91 15.53
C GLY A 74 -2.23 -12.67 16.74
N ASN A 75 -2.20 -13.99 16.64
CA ASN A 75 -2.62 -14.88 17.73
C ASN A 75 -1.44 -15.06 18.70
N GLY A 76 -1.11 -14.02 19.47
CA GLY A 76 -0.11 -14.14 20.54
C GLY A 76 -0.52 -15.22 21.53
N SER A 77 0.41 -16.10 21.90
CA SER A 77 0.15 -17.21 22.84
C SER A 77 -0.25 -16.77 24.24
N ASP A 78 0.00 -15.51 24.63
CA ASP A 78 -0.04 -15.06 26.01
C ASP A 78 -0.76 -13.72 26.24
N GLY A 79 -1.58 -13.23 25.30
CA GLY A 79 -2.26 -11.95 25.50
C GLY A 79 -3.52 -11.76 24.67
N PRO A 80 -4.32 -10.74 24.98
CA PRO A 80 -5.50 -10.43 24.19
C PRO A 80 -5.11 -10.01 22.77
N VAL A 81 -5.77 -10.60 21.77
CA VAL A 81 -5.64 -10.14 20.39
C VAL A 81 -6.27 -8.77 20.27
N TYR A 82 -5.48 -7.78 19.95
CA TYR A 82 -5.95 -6.43 19.66
C TYR A 82 -5.74 -6.08 18.18
N ARG A 83 -6.38 -5.04 17.76
CA ARG A 83 -6.24 -4.55 16.40
C ARG A 83 -5.09 -3.56 16.31
N GLN A 84 -4.13 -3.87 15.47
CA GLN A 84 -3.06 -2.94 15.13
C GLN A 84 -3.50 -1.96 14.05
N CYS A 85 -2.90 -0.77 14.07
CA CYS A 85 -3.12 0.30 13.12
C CYS A 85 -1.84 0.56 12.35
N LEU A 86 -1.88 0.36 11.04
CA LEU A 86 -0.74 0.52 10.15
C LEU A 86 -1.08 1.43 8.97
N VAL A 87 -0.08 2.09 8.44
CA VAL A 87 -0.15 2.93 7.23
C VAL A 87 0.83 2.42 6.21
N VAL A 88 0.36 2.21 4.99
CA VAL A 88 1.21 1.91 3.83
C VAL A 88 1.38 3.18 3.01
N SER A 89 2.64 3.52 2.76
CA SER A 89 3.07 4.70 2.04
C SER A 89 4.01 4.32 0.90
N ALA A 90 4.15 5.17 -0.10
CA ALA A 90 5.08 4.93 -1.21
C ALA A 90 6.54 4.93 -0.72
N GLN A 91 6.87 5.87 0.17
CA GLN A 91 8.19 6.06 0.75
C GLN A 91 8.06 6.63 2.19
N PRO A 92 9.13 6.63 3.00
CA PRO A 92 9.11 7.31 4.29
C PRO A 92 8.72 8.78 4.13
N GLY A 93 7.60 9.19 4.77
CA GLY A 93 7.12 10.56 4.75
C GLY A 93 6.41 11.00 3.45
N GLN A 94 6.23 10.10 2.48
CA GLN A 94 5.56 10.39 1.23
C GLN A 94 4.54 9.30 0.88
N GLY A 95 3.31 9.71 0.59
CA GLY A 95 2.24 8.82 0.12
C GLY A 95 2.27 8.59 -1.39
N PHE A 96 1.14 8.15 -1.90
CA PHE A 96 0.85 8.02 -3.33
C PHE A 96 0.14 9.30 -3.83
N TYR A 97 0.13 9.49 -5.13
CA TYR A 97 -0.69 10.52 -5.74
C TYR A 97 -2.18 10.21 -5.57
N GLU A 98 -2.54 8.94 -5.75
CA GLU A 98 -3.91 8.44 -5.55
C GLU A 98 -3.89 7.00 -5.05
N VAL A 99 -4.86 6.62 -4.21
CA VAL A 99 -5.11 5.26 -3.76
C VAL A 99 -6.56 4.92 -4.05
N ASP A 100 -6.85 3.81 -4.73
CA ASP A 100 -8.22 3.44 -5.06
C ASP A 100 -8.68 2.20 -4.28
N VAL A 101 -9.26 2.42 -3.12
CA VAL A 101 -9.77 1.33 -2.29
C VAL A 101 -11.02 0.65 -2.87
N ALA A 102 -11.76 1.34 -3.75
CA ALA A 102 -12.96 0.76 -4.38
C ALA A 102 -12.61 -0.38 -5.34
N ARG A 103 -11.45 -0.29 -6.00
CA ARG A 103 -10.97 -1.29 -6.97
C ARG A 103 -10.03 -2.34 -6.37
N ILE A 104 -9.89 -2.42 -5.05
CA ILE A 104 -9.08 -3.46 -4.42
C ILE A 104 -9.60 -4.85 -4.82
N ALA A 105 -8.71 -5.69 -5.35
CA ALA A 105 -8.92 -7.12 -5.49
C ALA A 105 -8.30 -7.85 -4.29
N ALA A 106 -8.97 -8.92 -3.83
CA ALA A 106 -8.51 -9.68 -2.67
C ALA A 106 -8.47 -11.17 -3.00
N SER A 107 -7.42 -11.84 -2.54
CA SER A 107 -7.29 -13.29 -2.56
C SER A 107 -6.76 -13.78 -1.21
N TYR A 108 -7.06 -15.04 -0.88
CA TYR A 108 -6.65 -15.63 0.39
C TYR A 108 -5.85 -16.90 0.14
N ASP A 109 -4.69 -16.99 0.78
CA ASP A 109 -3.84 -18.16 0.82
C ASP A 109 -3.76 -18.66 2.27
N PRO A 110 -4.19 -19.89 2.58
CA PRO A 110 -4.16 -20.43 3.95
C PRO A 110 -2.79 -20.41 4.61
N ALA A 111 -1.71 -20.48 3.83
CA ALA A 111 -0.34 -20.48 4.34
C ALA A 111 0.22 -19.06 4.54
N ARG A 112 -0.25 -18.07 3.78
CA ARG A 112 0.31 -16.73 3.75
C ARG A 112 -0.62 -15.67 4.34
N GLY A 113 -1.93 -15.83 4.18
CA GLY A 113 -2.95 -14.88 4.64
C GLY A 113 -3.70 -14.19 3.51
N LEU A 114 -4.23 -13.02 3.79
CA LEU A 114 -4.97 -12.19 2.84
C LEU A 114 -4.01 -11.34 2.00
N LEU A 115 -4.08 -11.50 0.69
CA LEU A 115 -3.39 -10.64 -0.28
C LEU A 115 -4.37 -9.66 -0.88
N LEU A 116 -4.07 -8.38 -0.75
CA LEU A 116 -4.79 -7.28 -1.39
C LEU A 116 -3.96 -6.74 -2.55
N SER A 117 -4.58 -6.62 -3.73
CA SER A 117 -4.05 -5.86 -4.85
C SER A 117 -4.74 -4.50 -4.87
N VAL A 118 -4.03 -3.47 -4.49
CA VAL A 118 -4.52 -2.10 -4.32
C VAL A 118 -4.02 -1.25 -5.47
N PRO A 119 -4.91 -0.72 -6.34
CA PRO A 119 -4.47 0.22 -7.36
C PRO A 119 -3.97 1.51 -6.73
N VAL A 120 -2.74 1.90 -7.05
CA VAL A 120 -2.15 3.18 -6.66
C VAL A 120 -1.76 3.98 -7.88
N GLY A 121 -2.03 5.27 -7.85
CA GLY A 121 -1.69 6.22 -8.89
C GLY A 121 -0.38 6.92 -8.57
N HIS A 122 0.51 7.01 -9.56
CA HIS A 122 1.77 7.72 -9.46
C HIS A 122 1.68 9.06 -10.19
N TRP A 123 2.23 10.09 -9.57
CA TRP A 123 2.34 11.40 -10.20
C TRP A 123 3.38 11.39 -11.33
N HIS A 124 3.10 12.12 -12.37
CA HIS A 124 4.04 12.43 -13.44
C HIS A 124 3.70 13.79 -14.06
N GLN A 125 4.64 14.38 -14.75
CA GLN A 125 4.49 15.76 -15.27
C GLN A 125 3.28 15.94 -16.21
N GLY A 126 2.82 14.89 -16.88
CA GLY A 126 1.64 14.94 -17.76
C GLY A 126 0.32 15.23 -17.03
N ILE A 127 0.27 15.01 -15.71
CA ILE A 127 -0.92 15.32 -14.90
C ILE A 127 -1.25 16.81 -14.95
N GLU A 128 -0.23 17.68 -14.96
CA GLU A 128 -0.41 19.14 -15.07
C GLU A 128 -1.09 19.55 -16.39
N THR A 129 -1.03 18.70 -17.40
CA THR A 129 -1.68 18.90 -18.70
C THR A 129 -2.95 18.07 -18.88
N GLY A 130 -3.48 17.49 -17.79
CA GLY A 130 -4.73 16.73 -17.78
C GLY A 130 -4.61 15.24 -18.14
N GLN A 131 -3.40 14.69 -18.18
CA GLN A 131 -3.24 13.23 -18.32
C GLN A 131 -3.59 12.53 -17.01
N PRO A 132 -4.15 11.29 -17.06
CA PRO A 132 -4.42 10.52 -15.85
C PRO A 132 -3.12 10.07 -15.18
N PRO A 133 -3.15 9.73 -13.87
CA PRO A 133 -2.00 9.15 -13.19
C PRO A 133 -1.63 7.78 -13.80
N ILE A 134 -0.38 7.40 -13.62
CA ILE A 134 0.07 6.05 -13.96
C ILE A 134 -0.40 5.12 -12.85
N TRP A 135 -1.27 4.17 -13.19
CA TRP A 135 -1.81 3.21 -12.24
C TRP A 135 -0.99 1.93 -12.20
N GLU A 136 -0.60 1.52 -11.01
CA GLU A 136 0.10 0.26 -10.74
C GLU A 136 -0.54 -0.47 -9.57
N PRO A 137 -0.50 -1.81 -9.52
CA PRO A 137 -0.96 -2.56 -8.36
C PRO A 137 0.11 -2.54 -7.26
N MET A 138 -0.25 -2.11 -6.08
CA MET A 138 0.49 -2.35 -4.84
C MET A 138 -0.06 -3.62 -4.20
N PHE A 139 0.81 -4.54 -3.79
CA PHE A 139 0.41 -5.77 -3.12
C PHE A 139 0.61 -5.67 -1.62
N VAL A 140 -0.45 -5.83 -0.84
CA VAL A 140 -0.40 -5.83 0.63
C VAL A 140 -0.78 -7.21 1.13
N LEU A 141 0.17 -7.89 1.77
CA LEU A 141 -0.03 -9.20 2.38
C LEU A 141 -0.26 -9.05 3.89
N ILE A 142 -1.36 -9.58 4.37
CA ILE A 142 -1.79 -9.51 5.78
C ILE A 142 -1.92 -10.92 6.33
N ASN A 143 -0.98 -11.32 7.18
CA ASN A 143 -1.03 -12.59 7.87
C ASN A 143 -1.72 -12.43 9.23
N GLN A 144 -2.97 -12.84 9.32
CA GLN A 144 -3.77 -12.69 10.53
C GLN A 144 -3.27 -13.55 11.71
N ALA A 145 -2.59 -14.66 11.44
CA ALA A 145 -2.06 -15.53 12.49
C ALA A 145 -0.83 -14.93 13.18
N THR A 146 0.03 -14.28 12.42
CA THR A 146 1.26 -13.65 12.94
C THR A 146 1.13 -12.17 13.21
N GLY A 147 0.13 -11.52 12.62
CA GLY A 147 -0.01 -10.07 12.62
C GLY A 147 0.90 -9.34 11.62
N ALA A 148 1.71 -10.07 10.85
CA ALA A 148 2.60 -9.45 9.89
C ALA A 148 1.82 -8.79 8.73
N VAL A 149 2.20 -7.57 8.39
CA VAL A 149 1.72 -6.83 7.23
C VAL A 149 2.91 -6.34 6.44
N THR A 150 2.96 -6.72 5.16
CA THR A 150 4.02 -6.30 4.22
C THR A 150 3.40 -5.70 2.98
N ALA A 151 4.13 -4.81 2.30
CA ALA A 151 3.70 -4.20 1.04
C ALA A 151 4.86 -4.20 0.02
N GLU A 152 4.54 -4.42 -1.26
CA GLU A 152 5.47 -4.44 -2.39
C GLU A 152 4.77 -4.08 -3.72
#